data_a1f164c79de9e42cd9f74b8d00835582
#
_entry.id   a1f164c79de9e42cd9f74b8d00835582
#
_cell.length_a   1.000
_cell.length_b   1.000
_cell.length_c   1.000
_cell.angle_alpha   90.00
_cell.angle_beta   90.00
_cell.angle_gamma   90.00
#
_symmetry.space_group_name_H-M   'P 1'
#
loop_
_entity.id
_entity.type
_entity.pdbx_description
1 polymer ?
#
loop_
_entity_poly.entity_id
_entity_poly.type
_entity_poly.pdbx_seq_one_letter_code
_entity_poly.pdbx_strand_id
1 'polypeptide(L)'
;MSAVNSISSDKLARLVGTPRCPVLIDVRTADEFRADPRLIPGSLQKKHFEVSDWASEFAGKPAIVICNNGTALSHGTAAWLRHAGAAADVLEHGFEGWADAKLSLVLASKRPAPDSQGRSVWVTRARPKVDRIACPWLIRRFIDPRAAFLFVPTSEVAGVAREYSATPFDLDGVFWSHRGENCTFDLMIEEFGLTTEPLLRLATIVRAADTGRLELAPQAAGLLAASLGLSRMYTDDLAQLEAGLSLYDAFYRWCRDAVDETHSARAHRTGA
;
A
#
# COMPACT_ATOMS: atom_id res chain seq x y z
N MET A 1 21.46 -9.75 -19.03
CA MET A 1 22.16 -9.54 -17.72
C MET A 1 21.62 -8.26 -17.13
N SER A 2 21.03 -8.29 -15.91
CA SER A 2 20.68 -7.04 -15.20
C SER A 2 21.94 -6.21 -15.01
N ALA A 3 21.84 -4.91 -15.27
CA ALA A 3 22.94 -4.00 -14.99
C ALA A 3 23.22 -4.00 -13.47
N VAL A 4 24.47 -3.77 -13.10
CA VAL A 4 24.85 -3.62 -11.69
C VAL A 4 24.06 -2.45 -11.10
N ASN A 5 23.41 -2.67 -9.96
CA ASN A 5 22.54 -1.70 -9.26
C ASN A 5 21.22 -1.35 -9.99
N SER A 6 20.58 -2.36 -10.59
CA SER A 6 19.24 -2.20 -11.18
C SER A 6 18.32 -3.37 -10.87
N ILE A 7 17.01 -3.13 -10.96
CA ILE A 7 15.95 -4.12 -10.79
C ILE A 7 15.00 -4.05 -11.99
N SER A 8 14.59 -5.21 -12.51
CA SER A 8 13.56 -5.27 -13.56
C SER A 8 12.16 -5.03 -13.00
N SER A 9 11.23 -4.57 -13.86
CA SER A 9 9.83 -4.36 -13.52
C SER A 9 9.17 -5.62 -12.95
N ASP A 10 9.42 -6.80 -13.51
CA ASP A 10 8.87 -8.07 -13.03
C ASP A 10 9.34 -8.44 -11.62
N LYS A 11 10.62 -8.20 -11.31
CA LYS A 11 11.13 -8.45 -9.95
C LYS A 11 10.54 -7.47 -8.95
N LEU A 12 10.46 -6.18 -9.30
CA LEU A 12 9.88 -5.16 -8.43
C LEU A 12 8.39 -5.40 -8.22
N ALA A 13 7.62 -5.79 -9.24
CA ALA A 13 6.19 -6.08 -9.14
C ALA A 13 5.88 -7.17 -8.10
N ARG A 14 6.79 -8.14 -7.91
CA ARG A 14 6.65 -9.17 -6.87
C ARG A 14 6.84 -8.63 -5.44
N LEU A 15 7.48 -7.48 -5.29
CA LEU A 15 7.74 -6.84 -4.00
C LEU A 15 6.66 -5.80 -3.65
N VAL A 16 6.11 -5.12 -4.65
CA VAL A 16 5.03 -4.11 -4.45
C VAL A 16 3.86 -4.72 -3.68
N GLY A 17 3.35 -3.96 -2.71
CA GLY A 17 2.28 -4.40 -1.82
C GLY A 17 2.70 -5.37 -0.71
N THR A 18 3.99 -5.65 -0.54
CA THR A 18 4.52 -6.51 0.52
C THR A 18 5.37 -5.73 1.52
N PRO A 19 5.56 -6.25 2.76
CA PRO A 19 6.46 -5.65 3.75
C PRO A 19 7.94 -5.58 3.30
N ARG A 20 8.31 -6.33 2.25
CA ARG A 20 9.67 -6.36 1.70
C ARG A 20 9.87 -5.36 0.56
N CYS A 21 8.85 -4.58 0.21
CA CYS A 21 8.97 -3.57 -0.83
C CYS A 21 10.01 -2.52 -0.40
N PRO A 22 11.06 -2.27 -1.18
CA PRO A 22 11.98 -1.16 -0.92
C PRO A 22 11.22 0.17 -1.03
N VAL A 23 11.81 1.24 -0.53
CA VAL A 23 11.24 2.59 -0.73
C VAL A 23 11.31 2.92 -2.22
N LEU A 24 10.17 3.20 -2.84
CA LEU A 24 10.09 3.60 -4.24
C LEU A 24 10.11 5.13 -4.32
N ILE A 25 11.06 5.69 -5.08
CA ILE A 25 11.24 7.13 -5.19
C ILE A 25 11.09 7.55 -6.65
N ASP A 26 9.96 8.20 -6.96
CA ASP A 26 9.68 8.75 -8.29
C ASP A 26 10.31 10.14 -8.40
N VAL A 27 11.29 10.26 -9.29
CA VAL A 27 12.05 11.49 -9.56
C VAL A 27 11.82 12.02 -10.96
N ARG A 28 10.74 11.63 -11.60
CA ARG A 28 10.32 12.20 -12.89
C ARG A 28 10.23 13.72 -12.80
N THR A 29 10.56 14.40 -13.89
CA THR A 29 10.36 15.85 -14.00
C THR A 29 8.87 16.20 -13.91
N ALA A 30 8.56 17.46 -13.62
CA ALA A 30 7.18 17.94 -13.57
C ALA A 30 6.44 17.76 -14.92
N ASP A 31 7.16 17.86 -16.03
CA ASP A 31 6.59 17.70 -17.37
C ASP A 31 6.32 16.23 -17.67
N GLU A 32 7.25 15.33 -17.36
CA GLU A 32 7.05 13.88 -17.49
C GLU A 32 5.89 13.38 -16.64
N PHE A 33 5.81 13.84 -15.37
CA PHE A 33 4.70 13.48 -14.49
C PHE A 33 3.36 14.06 -14.97
N ARG A 34 3.37 15.26 -15.54
CA ARG A 34 2.14 15.87 -16.10
C ARG A 34 1.65 15.14 -17.35
N ALA A 35 2.56 14.58 -18.15
CA ALA A 35 2.23 13.76 -19.31
C ALA A 35 1.55 12.45 -18.91
N ASP A 36 1.98 11.82 -17.81
CA ASP A 36 1.30 10.65 -17.22
C ASP A 36 1.27 10.77 -15.67
N PRO A 37 0.18 11.30 -15.09
CA PRO A 37 0.08 11.58 -13.65
C PRO A 37 -0.28 10.33 -12.81
N ARG A 38 0.11 9.15 -13.29
CA ARG A 38 -0.01 7.92 -12.52
C ARG A 38 1.32 7.61 -11.81
N LEU A 39 1.26 6.80 -10.77
CA LEU A 39 2.40 6.42 -9.94
C LEU A 39 2.51 4.89 -9.86
N ILE A 40 3.72 4.38 -9.80
CA ILE A 40 3.95 2.99 -9.35
C ILE A 40 3.45 2.91 -7.90
N PRO A 41 2.65 1.87 -7.53
CA PRO A 41 2.06 1.80 -6.21
C PRO A 41 3.08 1.92 -5.08
N GLY A 42 2.77 2.77 -4.09
CA GLY A 42 3.63 3.01 -2.92
C GLY A 42 4.82 3.94 -3.18
N SER A 43 4.96 4.52 -4.37
CA SER A 43 6.07 5.45 -4.65
C SER A 43 5.87 6.83 -4.03
N LEU A 44 7.00 7.41 -3.60
CA LEU A 44 7.11 8.76 -3.07
C LEU A 44 7.68 9.67 -4.16
N GLN A 45 7.03 10.79 -4.42
CA GLN A 45 7.56 11.78 -5.34
C GLN A 45 8.60 12.66 -4.65
N LYS A 46 9.77 12.79 -5.25
CA LYS A 46 10.85 13.66 -4.79
C LYS A 46 11.47 14.39 -5.99
N LYS A 47 11.87 15.63 -5.80
CA LYS A 47 12.56 16.38 -6.84
C LYS A 47 14.03 15.96 -6.92
N HIS A 48 14.48 15.50 -8.09
CA HIS A 48 15.84 15.00 -8.28
C HIS A 48 16.92 16.07 -7.98
N PHE A 49 16.65 17.34 -8.30
CA PHE A 49 17.60 18.43 -8.10
C PHE A 49 17.72 18.90 -6.63
N GLU A 50 16.83 18.45 -5.74
CA GLU A 50 16.88 18.66 -4.29
C GLU A 50 17.41 17.40 -3.56
N VAL A 51 18.04 16.44 -4.27
CA VAL A 51 18.44 15.15 -3.68
C VAL A 51 19.42 15.30 -2.52
N SER A 52 20.31 16.29 -2.54
CA SER A 52 21.23 16.61 -1.43
C SER A 52 20.51 16.88 -0.12
N ASP A 53 19.30 17.44 -0.18
CA ASP A 53 18.55 17.87 1.00
C ASP A 53 17.77 16.72 1.65
N TRP A 54 17.32 15.77 0.83
CA TRP A 54 16.45 14.70 1.31
C TRP A 54 17.06 13.29 1.29
N ALA A 55 18.23 13.06 0.67
CA ALA A 55 18.82 11.73 0.55
C ALA A 55 19.07 11.05 1.91
N SER A 56 19.44 11.81 2.94
CA SER A 56 19.70 11.31 4.30
C SER A 56 18.47 10.71 4.99
N GLU A 57 17.24 11.06 4.58
CA GLU A 57 16.00 10.45 5.10
C GLU A 57 15.94 8.93 4.84
N PHE A 58 16.70 8.45 3.87
CA PHE A 58 16.70 7.07 3.41
C PHE A 58 17.96 6.28 3.82
N ALA A 59 18.86 6.85 4.61
CA ALA A 59 20.03 6.15 5.10
C ALA A 59 19.66 4.82 5.77
N GLY A 60 20.39 3.75 5.43
CA GLY A 60 20.16 2.39 5.93
C GLY A 60 18.94 1.66 5.33
N LYS A 61 18.20 2.29 4.41
CA LYS A 61 17.02 1.68 3.79
C LYS A 61 17.30 1.21 2.36
N PRO A 62 16.70 0.10 1.91
CA PRO A 62 16.68 -0.25 0.49
C PRO A 62 15.75 0.71 -0.25
N ALA A 63 16.20 1.22 -1.41
CA ALA A 63 15.45 2.16 -2.23
C ALA A 63 15.55 1.82 -3.72
N ILE A 64 14.48 2.07 -4.48
CA ILE A 64 14.47 1.99 -5.93
C ILE A 64 14.11 3.37 -6.48
N VAL A 65 14.98 3.91 -7.33
CA VAL A 65 14.76 5.21 -7.96
C VAL A 65 14.12 5.02 -9.34
N ILE A 66 13.08 5.79 -9.59
CA ILE A 66 12.26 5.73 -10.79
C ILE A 66 12.30 7.09 -11.47
N CYS A 67 12.86 7.18 -12.68
CA CYS A 67 12.62 8.29 -13.59
C CYS A 67 11.79 7.79 -14.79
N ASN A 68 11.59 8.61 -15.81
CA ASN A 68 10.70 8.22 -16.91
C ASN A 68 11.18 6.96 -17.66
N ASN A 69 12.45 6.92 -18.02
CA ASN A 69 13.04 5.87 -18.87
C ASN A 69 14.25 5.11 -18.26
N GLY A 70 14.51 5.29 -16.95
CA GLY A 70 15.57 4.56 -16.25
C GLY A 70 17.00 5.03 -16.59
N THR A 71 17.20 6.30 -16.92
CA THR A 71 18.49 6.85 -17.37
C THR A 71 19.12 7.82 -16.35
N ALA A 72 19.72 8.91 -16.82
CA ALA A 72 20.59 9.80 -16.03
C ALA A 72 19.99 10.28 -14.70
N LEU A 73 18.71 10.65 -14.67
CA LEU A 73 18.07 11.18 -13.44
C LEU A 73 18.01 10.13 -12.34
N SER A 74 17.58 8.89 -12.66
CA SER A 74 17.52 7.83 -11.67
C SER A 74 18.90 7.35 -11.26
N HIS A 75 19.86 7.25 -12.18
CA HIS A 75 21.23 6.85 -11.85
C HIS A 75 21.95 7.87 -10.97
N GLY A 76 21.80 9.17 -11.28
CA GLY A 76 22.36 10.26 -10.48
C GLY A 76 21.76 10.31 -9.08
N THR A 77 20.43 10.24 -8.98
CA THR A 77 19.73 10.20 -7.69
C THR A 77 20.11 8.96 -6.86
N ALA A 78 20.18 7.78 -7.48
CA ALA A 78 20.62 6.57 -6.78
C ALA A 78 22.06 6.66 -6.29
N ALA A 79 22.96 7.32 -7.04
CA ALA A 79 24.34 7.58 -6.60
C ALA A 79 24.38 8.49 -5.36
N TRP A 80 23.56 9.55 -5.32
CA TRP A 80 23.40 10.41 -4.14
C TRP A 80 22.86 9.68 -2.92
N LEU A 81 21.84 8.82 -3.12
CA LEU A 81 21.28 8.00 -2.05
C LEU A 81 22.34 7.05 -1.48
N ARG A 82 23.13 6.40 -2.34
CA ARG A 82 24.24 5.54 -1.88
C ARG A 82 25.30 6.33 -1.13
N HIS A 83 25.63 7.55 -1.58
CA HIS A 83 26.54 8.45 -0.87
C HIS A 83 26.00 8.79 0.53
N ALA A 84 24.68 8.94 0.68
CA ALA A 84 24.01 9.17 1.95
C ALA A 84 23.77 7.90 2.78
N GLY A 85 24.26 6.72 2.34
CA GLY A 85 24.17 5.47 3.09
C GLY A 85 22.94 4.60 2.82
N ALA A 86 22.14 4.87 1.79
CA ALA A 86 21.04 4.01 1.37
C ALA A 86 21.54 2.88 0.44
N ALA A 87 20.84 1.72 0.44
CA ALA A 87 21.03 0.68 -0.56
C ALA A 87 20.10 0.97 -1.76
N ALA A 88 20.57 1.80 -2.70
CA ALA A 88 19.73 2.31 -3.78
C ALA A 88 20.04 1.67 -5.14
N ASP A 89 19.01 1.16 -5.81
CA ASP A 89 19.02 0.66 -7.17
C ASP A 89 18.10 1.49 -8.07
N VAL A 90 18.15 1.25 -9.38
CA VAL A 90 17.35 1.94 -10.40
C VAL A 90 16.35 0.96 -11.01
N LEU A 91 15.13 1.39 -11.29
CA LEU A 91 14.17 0.63 -12.08
C LEU A 91 14.62 0.63 -13.55
N GLU A 92 14.86 -0.56 -14.10
CA GLU A 92 15.18 -0.74 -15.51
C GLU A 92 14.05 -0.22 -16.38
N HIS A 93 14.36 0.58 -17.40
CA HIS A 93 13.40 1.26 -18.29
C HIS A 93 12.43 2.21 -17.58
N GLY A 94 12.60 2.48 -16.28
CA GLY A 94 11.87 3.47 -15.51
C GLY A 94 10.35 3.27 -15.49
N PHE A 95 9.62 4.38 -15.38
CA PHE A 95 8.16 4.42 -15.38
C PHE A 95 7.56 3.91 -16.71
N GLU A 96 8.15 4.27 -17.86
CA GLU A 96 7.68 3.82 -19.16
C GLU A 96 7.72 2.29 -19.25
N GLY A 97 8.83 1.66 -18.90
CA GLY A 97 8.94 0.19 -18.91
C GLY A 97 7.95 -0.50 -17.98
N TRP A 98 7.61 0.12 -16.84
CA TRP A 98 6.57 -0.39 -15.94
C TRP A 98 5.18 -0.27 -16.57
N ALA A 99 4.87 0.86 -17.20
CA ALA A 99 3.59 1.11 -17.85
C ALA A 99 3.38 0.22 -19.09
N ASP A 100 4.42 0.04 -19.91
CA ASP A 100 4.42 -0.84 -21.09
C ASP A 100 4.20 -2.31 -20.73
N ALA A 101 4.73 -2.73 -19.58
CA ALA A 101 4.47 -4.05 -19.01
C ALA A 101 3.04 -4.21 -18.45
N LYS A 102 2.19 -3.17 -18.53
CA LYS A 102 0.80 -3.13 -18.05
C LYS A 102 0.67 -3.50 -16.56
N LEU A 103 1.67 -3.18 -15.78
CA LEU A 103 1.67 -3.36 -14.34
C LEU A 103 0.80 -2.28 -13.66
N SER A 104 0.34 -2.57 -12.44
CA SER A 104 -0.57 -1.66 -11.71
C SER A 104 0.01 -0.27 -11.54
N LEU A 105 -0.82 0.72 -11.76
CA LEU A 105 -0.53 2.14 -11.56
C LEU A 105 -1.64 2.79 -10.74
N VAL A 106 -1.27 3.72 -9.87
CA VAL A 106 -2.19 4.47 -9.01
C VAL A 106 -2.46 5.84 -9.61
N LEU A 107 -3.73 6.26 -9.60
CA LEU A 107 -4.13 7.60 -9.99
C LEU A 107 -3.70 8.61 -8.92
N ALA A 108 -2.69 9.42 -9.22
CA ALA A 108 -2.18 10.42 -8.26
C ALA A 108 -3.25 11.45 -7.87
N SER A 109 -4.18 11.77 -8.77
CA SER A 109 -5.30 12.69 -8.52
C SER A 109 -6.28 12.22 -7.44
N LYS A 110 -6.26 10.93 -7.11
CA LYS A 110 -7.10 10.35 -6.06
C LYS A 110 -6.43 10.35 -4.69
N ARG A 111 -5.13 10.64 -4.63
CA ARG A 111 -4.42 10.75 -3.35
C ARG A 111 -4.84 12.05 -2.65
N PRO A 112 -5.12 12.02 -1.34
CA PRO A 112 -5.33 13.25 -0.57
C PRO A 112 -4.12 14.18 -0.65
N ALA A 113 -4.37 15.49 -0.51
CA ALA A 113 -3.30 16.47 -0.39
C ALA A 113 -2.37 16.10 0.79
N PRO A 114 -1.05 16.13 0.58
CA PRO A 114 -0.11 15.81 1.65
C PRO A 114 -0.04 16.93 2.71
N ASP A 115 0.30 16.54 3.94
CA ASP A 115 0.65 17.48 5.00
C ASP A 115 2.04 18.12 4.75
N SER A 116 2.50 18.96 5.68
CA SER A 116 3.81 19.62 5.61
C SER A 116 5.00 18.64 5.59
N GLN A 117 4.79 17.38 5.98
CA GLN A 117 5.79 16.32 5.92
C GLN A 117 5.67 15.47 4.65
N GLY A 118 4.76 15.83 3.73
CA GLY A 118 4.54 15.13 2.47
C GLY A 118 3.84 13.78 2.61
N ARG A 119 3.02 13.58 3.66
CA ARG A 119 2.26 12.35 3.90
C ARG A 119 0.75 12.65 3.90
N SER A 120 -0.05 11.69 3.46
CA SER A 120 -1.50 11.75 3.58
C SER A 120 -1.93 11.53 5.03
N VAL A 121 -2.94 12.29 5.47
CA VAL A 121 -3.53 12.15 6.81
C VAL A 121 -4.97 11.67 6.66
N TRP A 122 -5.30 10.61 7.38
CA TRP A 122 -6.60 9.95 7.33
C TRP A 122 -7.23 9.89 8.73
N VAL A 123 -8.55 10.02 8.80
CA VAL A 123 -9.26 9.98 10.08
C VAL A 123 -10.49 9.09 10.01
N THR A 124 -10.71 8.30 11.07
CA THR A 124 -11.87 7.44 11.20
C THR A 124 -12.22 7.21 12.68
N ARG A 125 -13.26 6.42 12.92
CA ARG A 125 -13.71 6.05 14.26
C ARG A 125 -12.69 5.23 15.02
N ALA A 126 -12.52 5.48 16.31
CA ALA A 126 -11.76 4.66 17.23
C ALA A 126 -12.27 3.19 17.28
N ARG A 127 -11.48 2.31 17.83
CA ARG A 127 -11.71 0.87 17.91
C ARG A 127 -11.85 0.23 16.52
N PRO A 128 -10.80 0.32 15.67
CA PRO A 128 -10.85 -0.14 14.29
C PRO A 128 -11.05 -1.66 14.22
N LYS A 129 -11.83 -2.09 13.22
CA LYS A 129 -12.06 -3.50 12.89
C LYS A 129 -12.17 -3.62 11.38
N VAL A 130 -11.91 -4.79 10.86
CA VAL A 130 -12.03 -5.18 9.45
C VAL A 130 -11.62 -4.03 8.51
N ASP A 131 -12.57 -3.28 7.97
CA ASP A 131 -12.35 -2.22 6.97
C ASP A 131 -11.43 -1.10 7.48
N ARG A 132 -11.55 -0.71 8.76
CA ARG A 132 -10.72 0.33 9.38
C ARG A 132 -9.27 -0.12 9.69
N ILE A 133 -8.93 -1.37 9.37
CA ILE A 133 -7.55 -1.89 9.31
C ILE A 133 -7.17 -2.20 7.85
N ALA A 134 -8.09 -2.79 7.05
CA ALA A 134 -7.86 -3.09 5.64
C ALA A 134 -7.52 -1.84 4.81
N CYS A 135 -8.30 -0.76 4.98
CA CYS A 135 -8.07 0.49 4.27
C CYS A 135 -6.70 1.11 4.61
N PRO A 136 -6.31 1.29 5.88
CA PRO A 136 -4.94 1.68 6.24
C PRO A 136 -3.85 0.76 5.67
N TRP A 137 -4.08 -0.56 5.66
CA TRP A 137 -3.14 -1.51 5.04
C TRP A 137 -2.98 -1.23 3.54
N LEU A 138 -4.09 -1.08 2.79
CA LEU A 138 -4.05 -0.77 1.36
C LEU A 138 -3.31 0.55 1.11
N ILE A 139 -3.64 1.57 1.89
CA ILE A 139 -3.02 2.90 1.77
C ILE A 139 -1.52 2.79 1.99
N ARG A 140 -1.05 2.18 3.07
CA ARG A 140 0.39 2.06 3.37
C ARG A 140 1.15 1.15 2.40
N ARG A 141 0.51 0.14 1.83
CA ARG A 141 1.17 -0.79 0.91
C ARG A 141 1.21 -0.31 -0.54
N PHE A 142 0.22 0.50 -0.96
CA PHE A 142 0.04 0.82 -2.37
C PHE A 142 -0.07 2.31 -2.68
N ILE A 143 -0.42 3.16 -1.70
CA ILE A 143 -0.73 4.56 -1.95
C ILE A 143 0.31 5.49 -1.34
N ASP A 144 0.46 5.43 -0.03
CA ASP A 144 1.38 6.27 0.74
C ASP A 144 1.94 5.49 1.94
N PRO A 145 3.18 4.97 1.84
CA PRO A 145 3.82 4.23 2.93
C PRO A 145 4.00 5.04 4.23
N ARG A 146 3.91 6.38 4.15
CA ARG A 146 4.07 7.28 5.30
C ARG A 146 2.74 7.80 5.84
N ALA A 147 1.59 7.32 5.31
CA ALA A 147 0.27 7.77 5.72
C ALA A 147 0.08 7.72 7.25
N ALA A 148 -0.47 8.81 7.79
CA ALA A 148 -0.86 8.93 9.19
C ALA A 148 -2.34 8.61 9.35
N PHE A 149 -2.68 7.86 10.41
CA PHE A 149 -4.06 7.49 10.72
C PHE A 149 -4.44 8.02 12.10
N LEU A 150 -5.57 8.73 12.16
CA LEU A 150 -6.14 9.31 13.38
C LEU A 150 -7.42 8.53 13.71
N PHE A 151 -7.44 7.92 14.89
CA PHE A 151 -8.60 7.20 15.42
C PHE A 151 -9.22 8.05 16.54
N VAL A 152 -10.46 8.50 16.35
CA VAL A 152 -11.12 9.44 17.28
C VAL A 152 -12.58 9.03 17.53
N PRO A 153 -13.25 9.55 18.59
CA PRO A 153 -14.67 9.32 18.76
C PRO A 153 -15.47 9.73 17.50
N THR A 154 -16.52 9.00 17.17
CA THR A 154 -17.32 9.22 15.95
C THR A 154 -17.80 10.67 15.81
N SER A 155 -18.22 11.31 16.91
CA SER A 155 -18.64 12.71 16.95
C SER A 155 -17.55 13.69 16.54
N GLU A 156 -16.29 13.32 16.74
CA GLU A 156 -15.14 14.21 16.52
C GLU A 156 -14.54 14.11 15.12
N VAL A 157 -14.87 13.05 14.37
CA VAL A 157 -14.23 12.79 13.07
C VAL A 157 -14.36 13.98 12.11
N ALA A 158 -15.54 14.57 11.99
CA ALA A 158 -15.77 15.70 11.08
C ALA A 158 -15.00 16.97 11.53
N GLY A 159 -14.87 17.19 12.82
CA GLY A 159 -14.07 18.27 13.41
C GLY A 159 -12.58 18.08 13.11
N VAL A 160 -12.07 16.90 13.44
CA VAL A 160 -10.66 16.54 13.19
C VAL A 160 -10.31 16.60 11.69
N ALA A 161 -11.20 16.12 10.82
CA ALA A 161 -11.00 16.21 9.38
C ALA A 161 -10.74 17.65 8.90
N ARG A 162 -11.52 18.61 9.41
CA ARG A 162 -11.36 20.04 9.06
C ARG A 162 -10.10 20.65 9.66
N GLU A 163 -9.89 20.48 10.96
CA GLU A 163 -8.80 21.14 11.69
C GLU A 163 -7.40 20.65 11.28
N TYR A 164 -7.29 19.36 10.94
CA TYR A 164 -6.02 18.73 10.58
C TYR A 164 -5.89 18.42 9.09
N SER A 165 -6.83 18.89 8.24
CA SER A 165 -6.88 18.57 6.81
C SER A 165 -6.79 17.06 6.55
N ALA A 166 -7.39 16.26 7.45
CA ALA A 166 -7.39 14.80 7.37
C ALA A 166 -8.55 14.30 6.51
N THR A 167 -8.32 13.27 5.73
CA THR A 167 -9.34 12.65 4.88
C THR A 167 -10.17 11.66 5.68
N PRO A 168 -11.49 11.89 5.86
CA PRO A 168 -12.33 10.94 6.59
C PRO A 168 -12.64 9.70 5.74
N PHE A 169 -12.68 8.53 6.40
CA PHE A 169 -13.03 7.26 5.74
C PHE A 169 -13.83 6.34 6.66
N ASP A 170 -14.58 5.43 6.04
CA ASP A 170 -15.44 4.41 6.68
C ASP A 170 -16.46 5.03 7.65
N LEU A 171 -17.19 6.05 7.16
CA LEU A 171 -18.32 6.71 7.85
C LEU A 171 -19.40 7.07 6.83
N ASP A 172 -20.63 7.17 7.30
CA ASP A 172 -21.75 7.61 6.48
C ASP A 172 -21.55 9.05 6.00
N GLY A 173 -21.89 9.31 4.75
CA GLY A 173 -21.86 10.65 4.16
C GLY A 173 -20.51 11.18 3.74
N VAL A 174 -19.42 10.40 3.85
CA VAL A 174 -18.10 10.77 3.32
C VAL A 174 -17.82 10.06 1.99
N PHE A 175 -16.89 10.61 1.20
CA PHE A 175 -16.54 10.02 -0.12
C PHE A 175 -15.97 8.60 0.01
N TRP A 176 -15.02 8.39 0.93
CA TRP A 176 -14.37 7.11 1.18
C TRP A 176 -15.19 6.27 2.17
N SER A 177 -16.32 5.73 1.70
CA SER A 177 -17.24 4.94 2.51
C SER A 177 -17.88 3.83 1.67
N HIS A 178 -18.73 3.03 2.30
CA HIS A 178 -19.50 1.99 1.62
C HIS A 178 -20.32 2.56 0.45
N ARG A 179 -20.43 1.78 -0.63
CA ARG A 179 -21.25 2.11 -1.79
C ARG A 179 -22.09 0.90 -2.22
N GLY A 180 -23.39 0.96 -1.98
CA GLY A 180 -24.26 -0.18 -2.23
C GLY A 180 -23.84 -1.39 -1.39
N GLU A 181 -23.51 -2.51 -2.05
CA GLU A 181 -23.04 -3.72 -1.37
C GLU A 181 -21.52 -3.75 -1.13
N ASN A 182 -20.79 -2.77 -1.67
CA ASN A 182 -19.34 -2.71 -1.56
C ASN A 182 -18.94 -1.99 -0.26
N CYS A 183 -17.94 -2.55 0.44
CA CYS A 183 -17.35 -1.91 1.61
C CYS A 183 -16.34 -0.83 1.21
N THR A 184 -15.81 -0.09 2.18
CA THR A 184 -14.86 1.00 1.94
C THR A 184 -13.59 0.51 1.25
N PHE A 185 -13.13 -0.70 1.56
CA PHE A 185 -11.95 -1.31 0.94
C PHE A 185 -12.15 -1.57 -0.56
N ASP A 186 -13.32 -2.08 -0.96
CA ASP A 186 -13.68 -2.25 -2.38
C ASP A 186 -13.60 -0.91 -3.13
N LEU A 187 -14.21 0.12 -2.54
CA LEU A 187 -14.21 1.46 -3.10
C LEU A 187 -12.80 2.01 -3.30
N MET A 188 -11.94 1.85 -2.30
CA MET A 188 -10.56 2.33 -2.39
C MET A 188 -9.78 1.62 -3.51
N ILE A 189 -9.95 0.31 -3.68
CA ILE A 189 -9.33 -0.44 -4.78
C ILE A 189 -9.78 0.13 -6.12
N GLU A 190 -11.08 0.37 -6.29
CA GLU A 190 -11.66 0.91 -7.53
C GLU A 190 -11.15 2.33 -7.82
N GLU A 191 -11.28 3.24 -6.87
CA GLU A 191 -10.94 4.66 -7.05
C GLU A 191 -9.44 4.90 -7.26
N PHE A 192 -8.57 4.07 -6.65
CA PHE A 192 -7.13 4.12 -6.89
C PHE A 192 -6.66 3.39 -8.15
N GLY A 193 -7.54 2.63 -8.82
CA GLY A 193 -7.19 1.86 -10.01
C GLY A 193 -6.40 0.57 -9.73
N LEU A 194 -6.51 0.02 -8.52
CA LEU A 194 -5.77 -1.16 -8.06
C LEU A 194 -6.52 -2.49 -8.32
N THR A 195 -7.22 -2.62 -9.44
CA THR A 195 -8.11 -3.75 -9.77
C THR A 195 -7.35 -5.00 -10.22
N THR A 196 -6.37 -5.44 -9.44
CA THR A 196 -5.68 -6.71 -9.68
C THR A 196 -6.43 -7.89 -9.09
N GLU A 197 -6.31 -9.07 -9.71
CA GLU A 197 -7.02 -10.27 -9.22
C GLU A 197 -6.76 -10.57 -7.73
N PRO A 198 -5.51 -10.53 -7.20
CA PRO A 198 -5.28 -10.76 -5.78
C PRO A 198 -5.97 -9.74 -4.86
N LEU A 199 -5.99 -8.46 -5.23
CA LEU A 199 -6.65 -7.42 -4.45
C LEU A 199 -8.18 -7.56 -4.51
N LEU A 200 -8.74 -7.89 -5.67
CA LEU A 200 -10.19 -8.15 -5.82
C LEU A 200 -10.63 -9.36 -5.02
N ARG A 201 -9.79 -10.41 -4.97
CA ARG A 201 -10.04 -11.58 -4.12
C ARG A 201 -10.00 -11.21 -2.63
N LEU A 202 -9.00 -10.43 -2.22
CA LEU A 202 -8.92 -9.92 -0.85
C LEU A 202 -10.13 -9.02 -0.52
N ALA A 203 -10.56 -8.17 -1.46
CA ALA A 203 -11.74 -7.32 -1.28
C ALA A 203 -13.00 -8.14 -1.00
N THR A 204 -13.21 -9.25 -1.69
CA THR A 204 -14.34 -10.14 -1.41
C THR A 204 -14.28 -10.70 0.01
N ILE A 205 -13.10 -11.08 0.50
CA ILE A 205 -12.92 -11.59 1.88
C ILE A 205 -13.19 -10.48 2.90
N VAL A 206 -12.66 -9.27 2.66
CA VAL A 206 -12.84 -8.11 3.54
C VAL A 206 -14.30 -7.71 3.61
N ARG A 207 -14.96 -7.54 2.46
CA ARG A 207 -16.38 -7.21 2.36
C ARG A 207 -17.25 -8.25 3.08
N ALA A 208 -16.98 -9.54 2.88
CA ALA A 208 -17.71 -10.61 3.55
C ALA A 208 -17.61 -10.52 5.07
N ALA A 209 -16.41 -10.25 5.59
CA ALA A 209 -16.17 -10.09 7.03
C ALA A 209 -16.78 -8.80 7.59
N ASP A 210 -16.71 -7.71 6.84
CA ASP A 210 -17.16 -6.38 7.29
C ASP A 210 -18.70 -6.25 7.29
N THR A 211 -19.34 -6.81 6.27
CA THR A 211 -20.82 -6.77 6.13
C THR A 211 -21.54 -7.95 6.79
N GLY A 212 -20.82 -8.89 7.39
CA GLY A 212 -21.40 -10.10 8.01
C GLY A 212 -21.93 -11.13 7.00
N ARG A 213 -21.57 -11.02 5.71
CA ARG A 213 -21.98 -11.91 4.61
C ARG A 213 -20.92 -12.99 4.38
N LEU A 214 -20.69 -13.83 5.39
CA LEU A 214 -19.58 -14.80 5.41
C LEU A 214 -19.66 -15.84 4.29
N GLU A 215 -20.83 -16.02 3.68
CA GLU A 215 -21.04 -16.91 2.54
C GLU A 215 -20.33 -16.47 1.26
N LEU A 216 -19.93 -15.20 1.15
CA LEU A 216 -19.22 -14.69 -0.03
C LEU A 216 -17.79 -15.25 -0.16
N ALA A 217 -17.14 -15.56 0.96
CA ALA A 217 -15.80 -16.13 0.97
C ALA A 217 -15.58 -16.96 2.25
N PRO A 218 -15.20 -18.23 2.17
CA PRO A 218 -15.01 -19.09 3.35
C PRO A 218 -13.91 -18.58 4.29
N GLN A 219 -12.93 -17.81 3.79
CA GLN A 219 -11.85 -17.20 4.57
C GLN A 219 -12.33 -16.04 5.45
N ALA A 220 -13.48 -15.45 5.16
CA ALA A 220 -14.00 -14.27 5.86
C ALA A 220 -14.26 -14.53 7.35
N ALA A 221 -14.71 -15.73 7.71
CA ALA A 221 -14.92 -16.11 9.11
C ALA A 221 -13.60 -16.04 9.93
N GLY A 222 -12.49 -16.49 9.32
CA GLY A 222 -11.16 -16.40 9.92
C GLY A 222 -10.68 -14.95 10.08
N LEU A 223 -10.86 -14.12 9.06
CA LEU A 223 -10.53 -12.70 9.11
C LEU A 223 -11.33 -11.97 10.19
N LEU A 224 -12.65 -12.21 10.26
CA LEU A 224 -13.52 -11.61 11.26
C LEU A 224 -13.10 -12.01 12.68
N ALA A 225 -12.89 -13.31 12.94
CA ALA A 225 -12.46 -13.78 14.25
C ALA A 225 -11.13 -13.17 14.68
N ALA A 226 -10.13 -13.15 13.79
CA ALA A 226 -8.84 -12.54 14.07
C ALA A 226 -8.95 -11.02 14.32
N SER A 227 -9.74 -10.30 13.52
CA SER A 227 -9.96 -8.85 13.69
C SER A 227 -10.62 -8.52 15.03
N LEU A 228 -11.63 -9.31 15.44
CA LEU A 228 -12.27 -9.15 16.74
C LEU A 228 -11.31 -9.49 17.90
N GLY A 229 -10.50 -10.53 17.74
CA GLY A 229 -9.46 -10.90 18.70
C GLY A 229 -8.43 -9.78 18.90
N LEU A 230 -7.88 -9.24 17.82
CA LEU A 230 -6.96 -8.09 17.87
C LEU A 230 -7.59 -6.89 18.58
N SER A 231 -8.86 -6.57 18.28
CA SER A 231 -9.58 -5.46 18.94
C SER A 231 -9.77 -5.66 20.46
N ARG A 232 -9.69 -6.90 20.94
CA ARG A 232 -9.71 -7.19 22.40
C ARG A 232 -8.30 -7.20 23.04
N MET A 233 -7.27 -7.55 22.26
CA MET A 233 -5.90 -7.61 22.73
C MET A 233 -5.29 -6.21 22.92
N TYR A 234 -5.67 -5.25 22.06
CA TYR A 234 -5.09 -3.91 22.06
C TYR A 234 -6.08 -2.86 22.56
N THR A 235 -5.64 -2.02 23.48
CA THR A 235 -6.38 -0.82 23.94
C THR A 235 -6.01 0.42 23.14
N ASP A 236 -4.80 0.46 22.59
CA ASP A 236 -4.31 1.50 21.70
C ASP A 236 -4.60 1.15 20.23
N ASP A 237 -5.28 2.05 19.53
CA ASP A 237 -5.75 1.82 18.17
C ASP A 237 -4.60 1.79 17.14
N LEU A 238 -3.50 2.52 17.37
CA LEU A 238 -2.33 2.48 16.49
C LEU A 238 -1.56 1.17 16.69
N ALA A 239 -1.38 0.70 17.91
CA ALA A 239 -0.80 -0.61 18.18
C ALA A 239 -1.64 -1.75 17.58
N GLN A 240 -2.98 -1.63 17.64
CA GLN A 240 -3.89 -2.57 16.97
C GLN A 240 -3.73 -2.51 15.45
N LEU A 241 -3.61 -1.32 14.87
CA LEU A 241 -3.35 -1.16 13.43
C LEU A 241 -2.06 -1.87 13.02
N GLU A 242 -0.95 -1.61 13.71
CA GLU A 242 0.35 -2.22 13.38
C GLU A 242 0.29 -3.76 13.43
N ALA A 243 -0.35 -4.33 14.46
CA ALA A 243 -0.56 -5.77 14.55
C ALA A 243 -1.46 -6.30 13.41
N GLY A 244 -2.50 -5.55 13.07
CA GLY A 244 -3.43 -5.89 12.00
C GLY A 244 -2.80 -5.87 10.61
N LEU A 245 -1.85 -4.98 10.34
CA LEU A 245 -1.16 -4.93 9.03
C LEU A 245 -0.56 -6.29 8.65
N SER A 246 0.06 -6.99 9.60
CA SER A 246 0.65 -8.33 9.34
C SER A 246 -0.41 -9.38 8.96
N LEU A 247 -1.60 -9.27 9.53
CA LEU A 247 -2.72 -10.16 9.17
C LEU A 247 -3.13 -9.94 7.70
N TYR A 248 -3.30 -8.69 7.28
CA TYR A 248 -3.65 -8.37 5.89
C TYR A 248 -2.51 -8.68 4.91
N ASP A 249 -1.24 -8.53 5.30
CA ASP A 249 -0.09 -8.99 4.53
C ASP A 249 -0.19 -10.51 4.26
N ALA A 250 -0.56 -11.30 5.26
CA ALA A 250 -0.72 -12.75 5.11
C ALA A 250 -1.89 -13.11 4.18
N PHE A 251 -3.06 -12.47 4.36
CA PHE A 251 -4.20 -12.66 3.45
C PHE A 251 -3.90 -12.25 2.02
N TYR A 252 -3.26 -11.10 1.80
CA TYR A 252 -2.86 -10.66 0.47
C TYR A 252 -1.87 -11.62 -0.17
N ARG A 253 -0.91 -12.09 0.61
CA ARG A 253 0.07 -13.08 0.15
C ARG A 253 -0.59 -14.39 -0.26
N TRP A 254 -1.55 -14.87 0.53
CA TRP A 254 -2.35 -16.05 0.17
C TRP A 254 -3.15 -15.80 -1.12
N CYS A 255 -3.85 -14.67 -1.23
CA CYS A 255 -4.63 -14.31 -2.43
C CYS A 255 -3.79 -14.27 -3.70
N ARG A 256 -2.49 -13.92 -3.59
CA ARG A 256 -1.60 -13.77 -4.72
C ARG A 256 -0.86 -15.05 -5.10
N ASP A 257 -0.37 -15.80 -4.13
CA ASP A 257 0.64 -16.82 -4.37
C ASP A 257 0.28 -18.22 -3.86
N ALA A 258 -0.80 -18.40 -3.08
CA ALA A 258 -1.04 -19.64 -2.33
C ALA A 258 -2.50 -20.15 -2.36
N VAL A 259 -3.33 -19.68 -3.29
CA VAL A 259 -4.76 -20.03 -3.35
C VAL A 259 -4.98 -21.53 -3.55
N ASP A 260 -4.11 -22.17 -4.30
CA ASP A 260 -4.18 -23.59 -4.63
C ASP A 260 -3.40 -24.47 -3.64
N GLU A 261 -2.74 -23.85 -2.63
CA GLU A 261 -2.02 -24.61 -1.61
C GLU A 261 -3.00 -25.22 -0.60
N THR A 262 -2.82 -26.51 -0.33
CA THR A 262 -3.55 -27.23 0.71
C THR A 262 -2.60 -27.76 1.77
N HIS A 263 -3.05 -27.79 3.04
CA HIS A 263 -2.31 -28.46 4.09
C HIS A 263 -2.46 -29.98 3.93
N SER A 264 -1.60 -30.60 3.10
CA SER A 264 -1.48 -32.05 3.05
C SER A 264 -0.60 -32.51 4.20
N ALA A 265 -1.18 -33.20 5.19
CA ALA A 265 -0.38 -34.07 6.05
C ALA A 265 0.41 -35.00 5.13
N ARG A 266 1.74 -34.97 5.15
CA ARG A 266 2.58 -35.96 4.48
C ARG A 266 2.12 -37.32 5.00
N ALA A 267 1.49 -38.13 4.17
CA ALA A 267 1.30 -39.52 4.46
C ALA A 267 2.68 -40.10 4.80
N HIS A 268 2.88 -40.53 6.04
CA HIS A 268 4.02 -41.34 6.38
C HIS A 268 4.00 -42.53 5.44
N ARG A 269 4.89 -42.55 4.46
CA ARG A 269 5.22 -43.77 3.73
C ARG A 269 5.85 -44.70 4.78
N THR A 270 5.04 -45.53 5.41
CA THR A 270 5.51 -46.75 6.04
C THR A 270 6.06 -47.60 4.91
N GLY A 271 7.36 -47.58 4.72
CA GLY A 271 8.05 -48.56 3.88
C GLY A 271 7.91 -49.91 4.53
N ALA A 272 7.35 -50.85 3.78
CA ALA A 272 7.52 -52.26 4.01
C ALA A 272 8.84 -52.71 3.36
#